data_c3c75ef6f625a0eb19523665e093c3be
#
_entry.id   c3c75ef6f625a0eb19523665e093c3be
#
_cell.length_a   1.000
_cell.length_b   1.000
_cell.length_c   1.000
_cell.angle_alpha   90.00
_cell.angle_beta   90.00
_cell.angle_gamma   90.00
#
_symmetry.space_group_name_H-M   'P 1'
#
loop_
_entity.id
_entity.type
_entity.pdbx_description
1 polymer ?
#
loop_
_entity_poly.entity_id
_entity_poly.type
_entity_poly.pdbx_seq_one_letter_code
_entity_poly.pdbx_strand_id
1 'polypeptide(L)'
;QEVLDGYLQGIRAQLGRYLDFDAKGNAAMMVDNAEWLCAMRLTDFLRDVGKHFSVNAMVQRDSVKKRLEEREQGISYTEFSYMLLQAFDFLRLAEDRGCRLQFGGSDQWGNITAGLELIRRAKAQMESVRVRDVRDDPRHISTVSGGVRST
;
A
#
# COMPACT_ATOMS: atom_id res chain seq x y z
N GLN A 1 6.09 -9.62 20.07
CA GLN A 1 7.16 -9.05 19.23
C GLN A 1 8.11 -10.15 18.76
N GLU A 2 8.67 -10.97 19.60
CA GLU A 2 9.61 -12.06 19.24
C GLU A 2 9.10 -12.99 18.13
N VAL A 3 7.80 -13.31 18.12
CA VAL A 3 7.19 -14.16 17.08
C VAL A 3 7.18 -13.45 15.73
N LEU A 4 6.86 -12.15 15.70
CA LEU A 4 6.88 -11.34 14.48
C LEU A 4 8.29 -11.20 13.93
N ASP A 5 9.27 -10.97 14.82
CA ASP A 5 10.68 -10.88 14.43
C ASP A 5 11.17 -12.19 13.80
N GLY A 6 10.73 -13.34 14.35
CA GLY A 6 10.99 -14.65 13.76
C GLY A 6 10.40 -14.81 12.35
N TYR A 7 9.18 -14.33 12.12
CA TYR A 7 8.57 -14.37 10.79
C TYR A 7 9.31 -13.46 9.80
N LEU A 8 9.70 -12.25 10.21
CA LEU A 8 10.46 -11.33 9.37
C LEU A 8 11.80 -11.94 8.94
N GLN A 9 12.52 -12.58 9.87
CA GLN A 9 13.76 -13.27 9.55
C GLN A 9 13.54 -14.43 8.57
N GLY A 10 12.47 -15.20 8.76
CA GLY A 10 12.10 -16.28 7.85
C GLY A 10 11.81 -15.79 6.43
N ILE A 11 11.03 -14.70 6.30
CA ILE A 11 10.74 -14.05 5.02
C ILE A 11 12.02 -13.53 4.37
N ARG A 12 12.87 -12.84 5.14
CA ARG A 12 14.15 -12.32 4.63
C ARG A 12 15.04 -13.44 4.09
N ALA A 13 15.14 -14.57 4.81
CA ALA A 13 15.91 -15.73 4.37
C ALA A 13 15.39 -16.35 3.07
N GLN A 14 14.06 -16.40 2.90
CA GLN A 14 13.43 -16.87 1.67
C GLN A 14 13.69 -15.92 0.50
N LEU A 15 13.49 -14.62 0.70
CA LEU A 15 13.73 -13.59 -0.31
C LEU A 15 15.19 -13.49 -0.72
N GLY A 16 16.12 -13.76 0.20
CA GLY A 16 17.58 -13.77 -0.09
C GLY A 16 18.02 -14.79 -1.14
N ARG A 17 17.13 -15.71 -1.54
CA ARG A 17 17.38 -16.63 -2.67
C ARG A 17 17.20 -15.96 -4.03
N TYR A 18 16.47 -14.84 -4.08
CA TYR A 18 16.07 -14.15 -5.31
C TYR A 18 16.55 -12.71 -5.36
N LEU A 19 16.78 -12.11 -4.19
CA LEU A 19 17.15 -10.70 -4.04
C LEU A 19 18.50 -10.60 -3.33
N ASP A 20 19.36 -9.75 -3.85
CA ASP A 20 20.65 -9.43 -3.24
C ASP A 20 20.49 -8.23 -2.29
N PHE A 21 20.59 -8.50 -0.99
CA PHE A 21 20.49 -7.46 0.05
C PHE A 21 21.83 -6.76 0.31
N ASP A 22 22.93 -7.29 -0.25
CA ASP A 22 24.28 -6.78 -0.02
C ASP A 22 24.92 -6.19 -1.28
N ALA A 23 24.13 -6.05 -2.36
CA ALA A 23 24.58 -5.53 -3.63
C ALA A 23 25.14 -4.10 -3.52
N LYS A 24 26.24 -3.82 -4.21
CA LYS A 24 26.81 -2.48 -4.27
C LYS A 24 25.98 -1.58 -5.21
N GLY A 25 25.25 -0.66 -4.64
CA GLY A 25 24.53 0.39 -5.37
C GLY A 25 23.02 0.20 -5.49
N ASN A 26 22.53 -1.01 -5.67
CA ASN A 26 21.09 -1.31 -5.80
C ASN A 26 20.65 -2.51 -4.93
N ALA A 27 21.14 -2.57 -3.71
CA ALA A 27 20.78 -3.60 -2.76
C ALA A 27 19.26 -3.65 -2.53
N ALA A 28 18.72 -4.85 -2.42
CA ALA A 28 17.36 -5.02 -1.98
C ALA A 28 17.19 -4.51 -0.54
N MET A 29 16.02 -4.00 -0.22
CA MET A 29 15.69 -3.53 1.12
C MET A 29 14.38 -4.19 1.57
N MET A 30 14.39 -4.75 2.76
CA MET A 30 13.16 -5.17 3.43
C MET A 30 12.81 -4.13 4.48
N VAL A 31 11.58 -3.62 4.42
CA VAL A 31 11.09 -2.55 5.29
C VAL A 31 9.94 -3.10 6.12
N ASP A 32 9.95 -2.83 7.41
CA ASP A 32 8.88 -3.18 8.32
C ASP A 32 8.01 -1.93 8.56
N ASN A 33 6.72 -2.01 8.27
CA ASN A 33 5.80 -0.90 8.48
C ASN A 33 5.53 -0.59 9.96
N ALA A 34 5.94 -1.44 10.88
CA ALA A 34 5.95 -1.13 12.30
C ALA A 34 6.79 0.13 12.61
N GLU A 35 7.80 0.46 11.79
CA GLU A 35 8.62 1.67 11.93
C GLU A 35 7.76 2.95 12.04
N TRP A 36 6.68 3.04 11.26
CA TRP A 36 5.80 4.22 11.25
C TRP A 36 4.44 3.96 11.89
N LEU A 37 3.87 2.76 11.78
CA LEU A 37 2.56 2.47 12.35
C LEU A 37 2.60 2.45 13.89
N CYS A 38 3.63 1.88 14.49
CA CYS A 38 3.76 1.83 15.95
C CYS A 38 4.11 3.20 16.57
N ALA A 39 4.76 4.07 15.80
CA ALA A 39 5.13 5.41 16.26
C ALA A 39 3.98 6.42 16.18
N MET A 40 2.96 6.14 15.38
CA MET A 40 1.86 7.07 15.11
C MET A 40 0.73 6.89 16.13
N ARG A 41 0.27 7.98 16.76
CA ARG A 41 -0.91 7.92 17.62
C ARG A 41 -2.18 7.74 16.78
N LEU A 42 -3.14 6.99 17.28
CA LEU A 42 -4.41 6.76 16.60
C LEU A 42 -5.11 8.07 16.20
N THR A 43 -5.12 9.06 17.08
CA THR A 43 -5.73 10.36 16.81
C THR A 43 -5.07 11.11 15.66
N ASP A 44 -3.75 11.00 15.55
CA ASP A 44 -2.98 11.60 14.45
C ASP A 44 -3.26 10.87 13.14
N PHE A 45 -3.30 9.54 13.19
CA PHE A 45 -3.66 8.72 12.02
C PHE A 45 -5.05 9.08 11.48
N LEU A 46 -6.05 9.19 12.36
CA LEU A 46 -7.41 9.55 11.94
C LEU A 46 -7.48 10.97 11.36
N ARG A 47 -6.76 11.93 11.98
CA ARG A 47 -6.70 13.31 11.53
C ARG A 47 -5.97 13.46 10.18
N ASP A 48 -4.82 12.80 10.00
CA ASP A 48 -3.91 13.07 8.90
C ASP A 48 -4.08 12.12 7.73
N VAL A 49 -4.51 10.88 8.00
CA VAL A 49 -4.75 9.84 7.01
C VAL A 49 -6.25 9.60 6.81
N GLY A 50 -6.97 9.35 7.89
CA GLY A 50 -8.40 9.00 7.86
C GLY A 50 -9.26 10.02 7.13
N LYS A 51 -8.98 11.32 7.31
CA LYS A 51 -9.70 12.43 6.63
C LYS A 51 -9.73 12.31 5.10
N HIS A 52 -8.79 11.60 4.51
CA HIS A 52 -8.69 11.43 3.07
C HIS A 52 -9.58 10.31 2.52
N PHE A 53 -10.20 9.52 3.39
CA PHE A 53 -11.01 8.37 3.01
C PHE A 53 -12.48 8.60 3.32
N SER A 54 -13.33 8.51 2.30
CA SER A 54 -14.77 8.51 2.47
C SER A 54 -15.26 7.09 2.72
N VAL A 55 -15.98 6.88 3.81
CA VAL A 55 -16.61 5.58 4.13
C VAL A 55 -17.51 5.12 2.99
N ASN A 56 -18.32 6.02 2.42
CA ASN A 56 -19.18 5.68 1.30
C ASN A 56 -18.41 5.15 0.09
N ALA A 57 -17.29 5.78 -0.25
CA ALA A 57 -16.44 5.33 -1.34
C ALA A 57 -15.74 3.99 -1.02
N MET A 58 -15.39 3.76 0.24
CA MET A 58 -14.79 2.49 0.67
C MET A 58 -15.78 1.33 0.59
N VAL A 59 -17.02 1.52 1.05
CA VAL A 59 -18.07 0.49 1.02
C VAL A 59 -18.48 0.13 -0.41
N GLN A 60 -18.40 1.08 -1.34
CA GLN A 60 -18.72 0.85 -2.75
C GLN A 60 -17.65 0.09 -3.54
N ARG A 61 -16.48 -0.15 -2.96
CA ARG A 61 -15.44 -0.94 -3.63
C ARG A 61 -15.86 -2.40 -3.75
N ASP A 62 -15.64 -2.99 -4.92
CA ASP A 62 -16.05 -4.36 -5.22
C ASP A 62 -15.53 -5.37 -4.20
N SER A 63 -14.29 -5.21 -3.74
CA SER A 63 -13.69 -6.10 -2.73
C SER A 63 -14.37 -6.02 -1.36
N VAL A 64 -14.88 -4.85 -0.98
CA VAL A 64 -15.61 -4.65 0.29
C VAL A 64 -17.05 -5.07 0.12
N LYS A 65 -17.69 -4.64 -0.96
CA LYS A 65 -19.08 -4.95 -1.28
C LYS A 65 -19.31 -6.47 -1.34
N LYS A 66 -18.46 -7.17 -2.07
CA LYS A 66 -18.52 -8.64 -2.18
C LYS A 66 -18.44 -9.32 -0.82
N ARG A 67 -17.54 -8.87 0.08
CA ARG A 67 -17.42 -9.44 1.43
C ARG A 67 -18.63 -9.13 2.32
N LEU A 68 -19.23 -7.95 2.16
CA LEU A 68 -20.46 -7.58 2.88
C LEU A 68 -21.66 -8.40 2.42
N GLU A 69 -21.73 -8.76 1.13
CA GLU A 69 -22.81 -9.55 0.56
C GLU A 69 -22.64 -11.06 0.81
N GLU A 70 -21.42 -11.58 0.81
CA GLU A 70 -21.14 -13.02 0.92
C GLU A 70 -21.01 -13.54 2.36
N ARG A 71 -20.83 -12.65 3.35
CA ARG A 71 -20.62 -13.04 4.74
C ARG A 71 -21.80 -12.61 5.62
N GLU A 72 -22.47 -13.55 6.26
CA GLU A 72 -23.55 -13.27 7.23
C GLU A 72 -23.09 -12.34 8.38
N GLN A 73 -21.82 -12.44 8.80
CA GLN A 73 -21.25 -11.61 9.87
C GLN A 73 -20.67 -10.26 9.37
N GLY A 74 -20.77 -10.01 8.05
CA GLY A 74 -20.22 -8.82 7.44
C GLY A 74 -18.69 -8.74 7.45
N ILE A 75 -18.14 -7.54 7.58
CA ILE A 75 -16.70 -7.26 7.62
C ILE A 75 -16.33 -6.61 8.96
N SER A 76 -15.26 -7.06 9.60
CA SER A 76 -14.80 -6.45 10.84
C SER A 76 -14.22 -5.05 10.57
N TYR A 77 -14.22 -4.18 11.59
CA TYR A 77 -13.59 -2.86 11.49
C TYR A 77 -12.10 -2.98 11.15
N THR A 78 -11.43 -3.99 11.67
CA THR A 78 -10.01 -4.26 11.36
C THR A 78 -9.82 -4.54 9.87
N GLU A 79 -10.61 -5.43 9.27
CA GLU A 79 -10.54 -5.70 7.83
C GLU A 79 -10.90 -4.46 6.99
N PHE A 80 -11.89 -3.70 7.42
CA PHE A 80 -12.33 -2.48 6.74
C PHE A 80 -11.24 -1.40 6.76
N SER A 81 -10.58 -1.22 7.90
CA SER A 81 -9.52 -0.21 8.08
C SER A 81 -8.18 -0.62 7.47
N TYR A 82 -7.98 -1.89 7.15
CA TYR A 82 -6.70 -2.39 6.63
C TYR A 82 -6.25 -1.66 5.36
N MET A 83 -7.20 -1.28 4.51
CA MET A 83 -6.93 -0.50 3.31
C MET A 83 -6.27 0.86 3.63
N LEU A 84 -6.66 1.50 4.73
CA LEU A 84 -6.09 2.78 5.14
C LEU A 84 -4.64 2.60 5.62
N LEU A 85 -4.38 1.54 6.37
CA LEU A 85 -3.05 1.22 6.86
C LEU A 85 -2.11 0.96 5.67
N GLN A 86 -2.52 0.12 4.73
CA GLN A 86 -1.72 -0.17 3.54
C GLN A 86 -1.55 1.07 2.63
N ALA A 87 -2.57 1.91 2.50
CA ALA A 87 -2.43 3.17 1.76
C ALA A 87 -1.43 4.11 2.42
N PHE A 88 -1.37 4.12 3.75
CA PHE A 88 -0.37 4.88 4.49
C PHE A 88 1.05 4.32 4.28
N ASP A 89 1.22 2.99 4.20
CA ASP A 89 2.50 2.38 3.83
C ASP A 89 2.99 2.89 2.46
N PHE A 90 2.08 3.01 1.47
CA PHE A 90 2.42 3.58 0.16
C PHE A 90 2.93 5.02 0.28
N LEU A 91 2.27 5.84 1.08
CA LEU A 91 2.68 7.21 1.31
C LEU A 91 4.06 7.27 1.97
N ARG A 92 4.27 6.51 3.05
CA ARG A 92 5.55 6.47 3.76
C ARG A 92 6.70 5.96 2.89
N LEU A 93 6.48 4.91 2.11
CA LEU A 93 7.49 4.41 1.16
C LEU A 93 7.83 5.46 0.09
N ALA A 94 6.83 6.20 -0.41
CA ALA A 94 7.06 7.26 -1.37
C ALA A 94 7.85 8.44 -0.79
N GLU A 95 7.53 8.84 0.46
CA GLU A 95 8.15 9.98 1.13
C GLU A 95 9.53 9.65 1.70
N ASP A 96 9.65 8.57 2.44
CA ASP A 96 10.85 8.25 3.21
C ASP A 96 11.90 7.49 2.39
N ARG A 97 11.47 6.71 1.39
CA ARG A 97 12.33 5.82 0.60
C ARG A 97 12.38 6.20 -0.89
N GLY A 98 11.64 7.22 -1.32
CA GLY A 98 11.58 7.61 -2.72
C GLY A 98 10.99 6.54 -3.64
N CYS A 99 10.17 5.64 -3.10
CA CYS A 99 9.54 4.56 -3.85
C CYS A 99 8.58 5.14 -4.90
N ARG A 100 8.83 4.86 -6.17
CA ARG A 100 8.06 5.40 -7.31
C ARG A 100 7.17 4.38 -7.97
N LEU A 101 7.45 3.10 -7.80
CA LEU A 101 6.72 2.01 -8.39
C LEU A 101 6.38 0.98 -7.32
N GLN A 102 5.12 0.60 -7.24
CA GLN A 102 4.66 -0.51 -6.42
C GLN A 102 3.80 -1.42 -7.28
N PHE A 103 3.93 -2.73 -7.13
CA PHE A 103 3.15 -3.70 -7.87
C PHE A 103 2.72 -4.86 -6.98
N GLY A 104 1.66 -5.53 -7.37
CA GLY A 104 1.10 -6.67 -6.68
C GLY A 104 0.16 -7.45 -7.58
N GLY A 105 -0.44 -8.51 -7.07
CA GLY A 105 -1.45 -9.28 -7.77
C GLY A 105 -2.74 -8.47 -8.00
N SER A 106 -3.62 -8.97 -8.86
CA SER A 106 -4.91 -8.33 -9.19
C SER A 106 -5.81 -8.15 -7.97
N ASP A 107 -5.68 -9.00 -6.96
CA ASP A 107 -6.34 -8.90 -5.67
C ASP A 107 -5.94 -7.63 -4.88
N GLN A 108 -4.76 -7.08 -5.17
CA GLN A 108 -4.23 -5.86 -4.54
C GLN A 108 -4.68 -4.57 -5.23
N TRP A 109 -5.44 -4.64 -6.32
CA TRP A 109 -5.87 -3.46 -7.09
C TRP A 109 -6.50 -2.36 -6.21
N GLY A 110 -7.43 -2.75 -5.34
CA GLY A 110 -8.10 -1.83 -4.43
C GLY A 110 -7.15 -1.12 -3.46
N ASN A 111 -6.16 -1.84 -2.94
CA ASN A 111 -5.18 -1.31 -2.00
C ASN A 111 -4.17 -0.40 -2.70
N ILE A 112 -3.68 -0.82 -3.88
CA ILE A 112 -2.75 -0.03 -4.70
C ILE A 112 -3.39 1.31 -5.11
N THR A 113 -4.63 1.29 -5.59
CA THR A 113 -5.34 2.52 -5.98
C THR A 113 -5.62 3.42 -4.77
N ALA A 114 -5.91 2.86 -3.59
CA ALA A 114 -6.07 3.62 -2.36
C ALA A 114 -4.77 4.34 -1.96
N GLY A 115 -3.63 3.65 -2.06
CA GLY A 115 -2.32 4.22 -1.79
C GLY A 115 -1.96 5.37 -2.74
N LEU A 116 -2.19 5.18 -4.04
CA LEU A 116 -1.99 6.24 -5.04
C LEU A 116 -2.87 7.48 -4.77
N GLU A 117 -4.13 7.25 -4.42
CA GLU A 117 -5.06 8.32 -4.11
C GLU A 117 -4.64 9.10 -2.86
N LEU A 118 -4.18 8.41 -1.82
CA LEU A 118 -3.65 9.06 -0.62
C LEU A 118 -2.41 9.91 -0.94
N ILE A 119 -1.46 9.38 -1.71
CA ILE A 119 -0.28 10.12 -2.13
C ILE A 119 -0.67 11.39 -2.91
N ARG A 120 -1.65 11.29 -3.82
CA ARG A 120 -2.14 12.45 -4.58
C ARG A 120 -2.74 13.52 -3.67
N ARG A 121 -3.59 13.12 -2.71
CA ARG A 121 -4.26 14.04 -1.79
C ARG A 121 -3.29 14.67 -0.79
N ALA A 122 -2.38 13.90 -0.23
CA ALA A 122 -1.35 14.41 0.66
C ALA A 122 -0.42 15.40 -0.05
N LYS A 123 -0.06 15.13 -1.30
CA LYS A 123 0.81 16.00 -2.11
C LYS A 123 0.10 17.20 -2.71
N ALA A 124 -1.20 17.14 -2.97
CA ALA A 124 -1.98 18.31 -3.39
C ALA A 124 -1.99 19.41 -2.32
N GLN A 125 -1.75 19.05 -1.05
CA GLN A 125 -1.53 20.02 0.03
C GLN A 125 -0.08 20.54 0.09
N MET A 126 0.87 19.87 -0.56
CA MET A 126 2.27 20.27 -0.67
C MET A 126 2.54 20.58 -2.14
N GLU A 127 2.32 21.83 -2.55
CA GLU A 127 2.55 22.31 -3.92
C GLU A 127 3.93 21.87 -4.43
N SER A 128 4.02 20.83 -5.22
CA SER A 128 5.07 20.70 -6.24
C SER A 128 5.55 19.31 -6.66
N VAL A 129 4.96 18.22 -6.24
CA VAL A 129 5.41 16.93 -6.77
C VAL A 129 4.36 16.32 -7.70
N ARG A 130 4.57 16.49 -9.00
CA ARG A 130 3.82 15.74 -10.01
C ARG A 130 4.11 14.25 -9.84
N VAL A 131 3.20 13.55 -9.22
CA VAL A 131 3.12 12.09 -9.42
C VAL A 131 2.65 11.93 -10.87
N ARG A 132 3.56 11.63 -11.77
CA ARG A 132 3.17 11.20 -13.12
C ARG A 132 2.37 9.92 -12.94
N ASP A 133 1.17 9.92 -13.44
CA ASP A 133 0.43 8.67 -13.61
C ASP A 133 1.27 7.76 -14.51
N VAL A 134 1.66 6.60 -13.98
CA VAL A 134 2.48 5.64 -14.72
C VAL A 134 1.81 5.23 -16.05
N ARG A 135 0.49 5.44 -16.16
CA ARG A 135 -0.28 5.22 -17.39
C ARG A 135 0.04 6.21 -18.51
N ASP A 136 0.60 7.37 -18.19
CA ASP A 136 0.85 8.44 -19.16
C ASP A 136 2.29 8.45 -19.70
N ASP A 137 3.18 7.57 -19.23
CA ASP A 137 4.52 7.42 -19.80
C ASP A 137 4.56 6.15 -20.70
N PRO A 138 4.54 6.31 -22.01
CA PRO A 138 4.57 5.17 -22.95
C PRO A 138 5.85 4.33 -22.87
N ARG A 139 6.86 4.78 -22.11
CA ARG A 139 8.12 4.07 -21.90
C ARG A 139 8.10 3.20 -20.64
N HIS A 140 7.10 3.34 -19.80
CA HIS A 140 6.92 2.49 -18.64
C HIS A 140 6.01 1.32 -19.02
N ILE A 141 6.60 0.14 -19.02
CA ILE A 141 5.84 -1.12 -19.09
C ILE A 141 4.84 -1.07 -17.93
N SER A 142 3.59 -0.99 -18.28
CA SER A 142 2.46 -0.89 -17.37
C SER A 142 2.29 -2.21 -16.61
N THR A 143 2.95 -2.33 -15.49
CA THR A 143 2.76 -3.46 -14.59
C THR A 143 2.38 -3.01 -13.19
N VAL A 144 1.53 -2.02 -13.11
CA VAL A 144 0.97 -1.60 -11.83
C VAL A 144 -0.36 -2.28 -11.53
N SER A 145 -0.78 -3.17 -12.34
CA SER A 145 -1.87 -4.09 -11.99
C SER A 145 -1.75 -5.30 -12.85
N GLY A 146 -1.72 -6.47 -12.26
CA GLY A 146 -1.95 -7.71 -12.95
C GLY A 146 -3.37 -7.78 -13.53
N GLY A 147 -3.76 -6.79 -14.31
CA GLY A 147 -4.93 -6.79 -15.13
C GLY A 147 -4.62 -7.67 -16.32
N VAL A 148 -4.93 -8.97 -16.24
CA VAL A 148 -5.14 -9.80 -17.41
C VAL A 148 -6.23 -9.11 -18.20
N ARG A 149 -5.89 -8.53 -19.35
CA ARG A 149 -6.89 -8.23 -20.36
C ARG A 149 -7.47 -9.57 -20.78
N SER A 150 -8.67 -9.86 -20.34
CA SER A 150 -9.48 -10.87 -20.97
C SER A 150 -9.74 -10.39 -22.41
N THR A 151 -9.19 -11.10 -23.36
CA THR A 151 -9.60 -11.08 -24.76
C THR A 151 -11.03 -11.54 -24.87
#